data_52e6d2fe6beced2a32c150b90bae4d9e
#
_entry.id   52e6d2fe6beced2a32c150b90bae4d9e
#
_cell.length_a   1.000
_cell.length_b   1.000
_cell.length_c   1.000
_cell.angle_alpha   90.00
_cell.angle_beta   90.00
_cell.angle_gamma   90.00
#
_symmetry.space_group_name_H-M   'P 1'
#
loop_
_entity.id
_entity.type
_entity.pdbx_description
1 polymer ?
#
loop_
_entity_poly.entity_id
_entity_poly.type
_entity_poly.pdbx_seq_one_letter_code
_entity_poly.pdbx_strand_id
1 'polypeptide(L)'
;MAIGTRNVRYYYWLFLEFIRKHNKLIFFSFLISVITAVSIVTISPYISSTLIRDKKVIGLVGSYDAQSFDKLPDDILAKISSSLTSVNEKGIVLPLLATTWEHSADEKTYVFKIRKNVLLNNGKLFTAHNVSFSFSDVKMEVLDDYTIRFQLTRPLAIFPLYLTKPIIVYPYIGVAGLYSVEKVKVKNDVIQEIVLSPNRKDVSPITYIFFPSEGEMITAYKRAKINEMSITNRTMANAFKSWNNSTVIKSVSYDKLLSLFYNAKNPLIKEKDFRNAVESAINYSAFAEIGELVNSSLPPSSWAYNAHLKKKETDVEFAKKTFKRMVTASDSAKFTFLTYYEYLDMADSISSDLRGAGLPVDVTFASYSTQPEFDFMLAYLTIPTDPDQYYYWHSTQSFANLIGYKNLKVDKLLEVGRSTYKISERKEAYIDMQKTVSDDPPALFLFYPYSYTVRRKR
;
A
#
# COMPACT_ATOMS: atom_id res chain seq x y z
N MET A 1 8.68 48.43 -64.14
CA MET A 1 8.65 48.03 -62.74
C MET A 1 8.95 49.22 -61.82
N ALA A 2 8.02 50.15 -61.65
CA ALA A 2 8.24 51.37 -60.82
C ALA A 2 6.96 51.84 -60.10
N ILE A 3 6.07 50.89 -59.73
CA ILE A 3 4.80 51.23 -59.09
C ILE A 3 4.85 50.96 -57.55
N GLY A 4 5.84 50.20 -57.07
CA GLY A 4 5.89 49.77 -55.67
C GLY A 4 6.41 50.78 -54.64
N THR A 5 7.34 51.67 -55.03
CA THR A 5 8.04 52.55 -54.09
C THR A 5 7.25 53.82 -53.72
N ARG A 6 6.31 54.26 -54.57
CA ARG A 6 5.48 55.47 -54.37
C ARG A 6 4.40 55.23 -53.29
N ASN A 7 3.83 54.05 -53.26
CA ASN A 7 2.83 53.65 -52.26
C ASN A 7 3.47 53.45 -50.85
N VAL A 8 4.68 52.91 -50.77
CA VAL A 8 5.36 52.71 -49.49
C VAL A 8 5.71 54.05 -48.80
N ARG A 9 6.18 55.06 -49.60
CA ARG A 9 6.42 56.43 -49.06
C ARG A 9 5.16 57.11 -48.62
N TYR A 10 4.04 56.94 -49.33
CA TYR A 10 2.75 57.52 -48.95
C TYR A 10 2.23 56.94 -47.65
N TYR A 11 2.25 55.63 -47.46
CA TYR A 11 1.84 54.95 -46.23
C TYR A 11 2.78 55.27 -45.06
N TYR A 12 4.08 55.43 -45.32
CA TYR A 12 5.04 55.85 -44.29
C TYR A 12 4.77 57.31 -43.81
N TRP A 13 4.48 58.20 -44.73
CA TRP A 13 4.13 59.61 -44.39
C TRP A 13 2.80 59.65 -43.62
N LEU A 14 1.79 58.93 -44.07
CA LEU A 14 0.51 58.81 -43.39
C LEU A 14 0.63 58.24 -41.98
N PHE A 15 1.48 57.24 -41.77
CA PHE A 15 1.82 56.66 -40.48
C PHE A 15 2.53 57.67 -39.56
N LEU A 16 3.48 58.44 -40.06
CA LEU A 16 4.14 59.49 -39.29
C LEU A 16 3.19 60.56 -38.87
N GLU A 17 2.27 60.99 -39.76
CA GLU A 17 1.27 62.00 -39.49
C GLU A 17 0.22 61.53 -38.50
N PHE A 18 -0.17 60.25 -38.58
CA PHE A 18 -1.02 59.60 -37.58
C PHE A 18 -0.35 59.57 -36.20
N ILE A 19 0.91 59.18 -36.10
CA ILE A 19 1.68 59.23 -34.84
C ILE A 19 1.76 60.70 -34.32
N ARG A 20 2.02 61.67 -35.19
CA ARG A 20 2.18 63.10 -34.81
C ARG A 20 0.87 63.66 -34.29
N LYS A 21 -0.25 63.29 -34.93
CA LYS A 21 -1.60 63.75 -34.57
C LYS A 21 -2.10 63.07 -33.27
N HIS A 22 -1.72 61.83 -33.00
CA HIS A 22 -2.19 61.07 -31.86
C HIS A 22 -1.09 60.74 -30.84
N ASN A 23 0.02 61.52 -30.85
CA ASN A 23 1.21 61.24 -30.03
C ASN A 23 0.90 61.06 -28.53
N LYS A 24 0.03 61.95 -27.97
CA LYS A 24 -0.37 61.81 -26.55
C LYS A 24 -1.14 60.52 -26.27
N LEU A 25 -2.05 60.13 -27.16
CA LEU A 25 -2.88 58.93 -26.99
C LEU A 25 -2.04 57.64 -27.14
N ILE A 26 -1.11 57.62 -28.10
CA ILE A 26 -0.15 56.54 -28.30
C ILE A 26 0.80 56.44 -27.10
N PHE A 27 1.30 57.58 -26.60
CA PHE A 27 2.18 57.60 -25.43
C PHE A 27 1.47 57.08 -24.18
N PHE A 28 0.23 57.51 -23.92
CA PHE A 28 -0.53 57.03 -22.78
C PHE A 28 -0.92 55.60 -22.89
N SER A 29 -1.31 55.09 -24.07
CA SER A 29 -1.61 53.65 -24.24
C SER A 29 -0.35 52.78 -24.10
N PHE A 30 0.81 53.26 -24.59
CA PHE A 30 2.08 52.56 -24.36
C PHE A 30 2.45 52.57 -22.87
N LEU A 31 2.31 53.69 -22.18
CA LEU A 31 2.59 53.82 -20.75
C LEU A 31 1.68 52.88 -19.92
N ILE A 32 0.38 52.86 -20.24
CA ILE A 32 -0.58 51.95 -19.60
C ILE A 32 -0.18 50.45 -19.87
N SER A 33 0.18 50.13 -21.09
CA SER A 33 0.61 48.77 -21.47
C SER A 33 1.87 48.33 -20.68
N VAL A 34 2.84 49.25 -20.55
CA VAL A 34 4.07 48.99 -19.75
C VAL A 34 3.73 48.82 -18.27
N ILE A 35 2.90 49.67 -17.69
CA ILE A 35 2.46 49.57 -16.29
C ILE A 35 1.70 48.26 -16.06
N THR A 36 0.81 47.90 -16.98
CA THR A 36 0.05 46.64 -16.90
C THR A 36 0.99 45.43 -16.99
N ALA A 37 1.95 45.43 -17.91
CA ALA A 37 2.94 44.38 -18.05
C ALA A 37 3.83 44.23 -16.79
N VAL A 38 4.32 45.37 -16.25
CA VAL A 38 5.09 45.40 -15.00
C VAL A 38 4.23 44.91 -13.82
N SER A 39 2.98 45.35 -13.73
CA SER A 39 2.05 44.86 -12.69
C SER A 39 1.79 43.37 -12.79
N ILE A 40 1.59 42.86 -13.98
CA ILE A 40 1.42 41.36 -14.17
C ILE A 40 2.69 40.64 -13.74
N VAL A 41 3.87 41.08 -14.12
CA VAL A 41 5.14 40.43 -13.76
C VAL A 41 5.42 40.54 -12.26
N THR A 42 5.12 41.66 -11.61
CA THR A 42 5.37 41.84 -10.16
C THR A 42 4.31 41.19 -9.28
N ILE A 43 3.05 41.18 -9.70
CA ILE A 43 1.93 40.66 -8.92
C ILE A 43 1.69 39.18 -9.20
N SER A 44 2.04 38.67 -10.41
CA SER A 44 1.89 37.24 -10.79
C SER A 44 2.53 36.28 -9.81
N PRO A 45 3.78 36.45 -9.32
CA PRO A 45 4.34 35.54 -8.29
C PRO A 45 3.57 35.58 -6.97
N TYR A 46 3.02 36.78 -6.60
CA TYR A 46 2.19 36.92 -5.39
C TYR A 46 0.81 36.27 -5.54
N ILE A 47 0.18 36.45 -6.70
CA ILE A 47 -1.10 35.78 -7.02
C ILE A 47 -0.90 34.25 -7.15
N SER A 48 0.17 33.83 -7.80
CA SER A 48 0.46 32.37 -7.93
C SER A 48 0.77 31.71 -6.59
N SER A 49 1.48 32.40 -5.69
CA SER A 49 1.79 31.82 -4.36
C SER A 49 0.57 31.81 -3.41
N THR A 50 -0.40 32.71 -3.60
CA THR A 50 -1.60 32.81 -2.73
C THR A 50 -2.84 32.11 -3.30
N LEU A 51 -3.02 32.08 -4.62
CA LEU A 51 -4.18 31.48 -5.28
C LEU A 51 -3.94 30.09 -5.87
N ILE A 52 -2.72 29.77 -6.31
CA ILE A 52 -2.36 28.45 -6.78
C ILE A 52 -1.67 27.72 -5.63
N ARG A 53 -2.42 27.30 -4.61
CA ARG A 53 -1.96 26.21 -3.75
C ARG A 53 -1.72 25.01 -4.66
N ASP A 54 -0.48 24.54 -4.71
CA ASP A 54 -0.09 23.39 -5.50
C ASP A 54 -1.00 22.20 -5.17
N LYS A 55 -2.02 22.01 -5.97
CA LYS A 55 -2.96 20.90 -5.81
C LYS A 55 -2.25 19.59 -6.12
N LYS A 56 -2.13 18.72 -5.13
CA LYS A 56 -1.56 17.40 -5.30
C LYS A 56 -2.64 16.46 -5.84
N VAL A 57 -2.46 15.97 -7.07
CA VAL A 57 -3.39 15.02 -7.70
C VAL A 57 -2.68 13.67 -7.85
N ILE A 58 -3.11 12.69 -7.06
CA ILE A 58 -2.47 11.38 -6.94
C ILE A 58 -3.34 10.34 -7.64
N GLY A 59 -2.74 9.59 -8.56
CA GLY A 59 -3.37 8.40 -9.14
C GLY A 59 -3.09 7.15 -8.30
N LEU A 60 -4.11 6.35 -8.09
CA LEU A 60 -4.02 5.05 -7.42
C LEU A 60 -4.74 3.98 -8.25
N VAL A 61 -4.21 2.77 -8.26
CA VAL A 61 -4.90 1.61 -8.83
C VAL A 61 -5.74 0.95 -7.75
N GLY A 62 -7.02 0.74 -8.03
CA GLY A 62 -7.94 0.06 -7.12
C GLY A 62 -9.40 0.39 -7.40
N SER A 63 -10.26 -0.46 -6.89
CA SER A 63 -11.72 -0.29 -6.93
C SER A 63 -12.25 -0.35 -5.50
N TYR A 64 -12.87 0.72 -5.04
CA TYR A 64 -13.37 0.86 -3.67
C TYR A 64 -14.83 1.19 -3.68
N ASP A 65 -15.61 0.43 -2.92
CA ASP A 65 -17.04 0.62 -2.74
C ASP A 65 -17.30 1.88 -1.89
N ALA A 66 -18.21 2.73 -2.34
CA ALA A 66 -18.58 3.96 -1.64
C ALA A 66 -19.25 3.70 -0.28
N GLN A 67 -19.91 2.55 -0.11
CA GLN A 67 -20.54 2.14 1.15
C GLN A 67 -19.50 1.60 2.16
N SER A 68 -18.32 1.21 1.68
CA SER A 68 -17.20 0.68 2.47
C SER A 68 -16.03 1.65 2.49
N PHE A 69 -16.26 2.93 2.75
CA PHE A 69 -15.23 3.99 2.77
C PHE A 69 -14.10 3.68 3.76
N ASP A 70 -14.40 2.98 4.85
CA ASP A 70 -13.44 2.51 5.85
C ASP A 70 -12.47 1.42 5.33
N LYS A 71 -12.68 0.91 4.12
CA LYS A 71 -11.78 -0.03 3.41
C LYS A 71 -10.81 0.65 2.44
N LEU A 72 -10.81 1.98 2.37
CA LEU A 72 -9.77 2.72 1.66
C LEU A 72 -8.38 2.42 2.24
N PRO A 73 -7.31 2.64 1.47
CA PRO A 73 -5.95 2.52 1.98
C PRO A 73 -5.74 3.30 3.28
N ASP A 74 -5.08 2.68 4.26
CA ASP A 74 -4.87 3.24 5.60
C ASP A 74 -4.16 4.59 5.56
N ASP A 75 -3.27 4.81 4.59
CA ASP A 75 -2.57 6.08 4.40
C ASP A 75 -3.50 7.23 3.98
N ILE A 76 -4.62 6.94 3.30
CA ILE A 76 -5.68 7.91 3.00
C ILE A 76 -6.53 8.15 4.24
N LEU A 77 -6.97 7.07 4.89
CA LEU A 77 -7.82 7.16 6.09
C LEU A 77 -7.12 7.90 7.23
N ALA A 78 -5.81 7.64 7.45
CA ALA A 78 -5.00 8.32 8.47
C ALA A 78 -4.83 9.83 8.22
N LYS A 79 -4.98 10.30 6.98
CA LYS A 79 -5.01 11.76 6.71
C LYS A 79 -6.35 12.40 7.08
N ILE A 80 -7.43 11.63 6.97
CA ILE A 80 -8.80 12.11 7.22
C ILE A 80 -9.16 12.02 8.69
N SER A 81 -8.67 10.98 9.38
CA SER A 81 -9.12 10.65 10.74
C SER A 81 -8.03 10.04 11.60
N SER A 82 -8.18 10.23 12.88
CA SER A 82 -7.40 9.55 13.93
C SER A 82 -8.08 8.27 14.39
N SER A 83 -7.32 7.42 15.08
CA SER A 83 -7.75 6.14 15.69
C SER A 83 -7.84 6.23 17.21
N LEU A 84 -8.37 5.22 17.90
CA LEU A 84 -8.37 5.20 19.38
C LEU A 84 -6.94 5.08 19.92
N THR A 85 -6.14 4.23 19.32
CA THR A 85 -4.74 3.97 19.70
C THR A 85 -3.83 4.15 18.50
N SER A 86 -2.54 4.26 18.71
CA SER A 86 -1.50 4.27 17.69
C SER A 86 -0.36 3.34 18.09
N VAL A 87 0.52 3.00 17.15
CA VAL A 87 1.71 2.17 17.39
C VAL A 87 2.94 2.95 16.99
N ASN A 88 3.96 2.98 17.83
CA ASN A 88 5.24 3.57 17.47
C ASN A 88 6.15 2.55 16.75
N GLU A 89 7.30 3.01 16.26
CA GLU A 89 8.29 2.18 15.54
C GLU A 89 8.84 1.00 16.36
N LYS A 90 8.70 1.05 17.71
CA LYS A 90 9.11 -0.03 18.62
C LYS A 90 8.00 -1.06 18.87
N GLY A 91 6.84 -0.93 18.23
CA GLY A 91 5.69 -1.80 18.44
C GLY A 91 4.87 -1.50 19.71
N ILE A 92 5.16 -0.39 20.40
CA ILE A 92 4.44 -0.02 21.62
C ILE A 92 3.14 0.68 21.23
N VAL A 93 2.03 0.22 21.78
CA VAL A 93 0.73 0.84 21.62
C VAL A 93 0.62 2.08 22.50
N LEU A 94 0.26 3.19 21.92
CA LEU A 94 0.12 4.50 22.56
C LEU A 94 -1.33 4.99 22.47
N PRO A 95 -1.83 5.72 23.48
CA PRO A 95 -3.14 6.35 23.41
C PRO A 95 -3.15 7.48 22.37
N LEU A 96 -4.26 7.62 21.59
CA LEU A 96 -4.43 8.70 20.63
C LEU A 96 -5.78 9.41 20.87
N LEU A 97 -6.91 8.97 20.33
CA LEU A 97 -8.23 9.46 20.73
C LEU A 97 -8.67 8.88 22.07
N ALA A 98 -8.23 7.67 22.43
CA ALA A 98 -8.28 7.22 23.81
C ALA A 98 -7.24 7.99 24.65
N THR A 99 -7.54 8.26 25.91
CA THR A 99 -6.60 8.80 26.88
C THR A 99 -5.92 7.71 27.68
N THR A 100 -6.68 6.71 28.07
CA THR A 100 -6.27 5.54 28.85
C THR A 100 -7.17 4.36 28.55
N TRP A 101 -6.71 3.18 28.88
CA TRP A 101 -7.54 1.99 28.96
C TRP A 101 -7.14 1.11 30.12
N GLU A 102 -8.10 0.36 30.63
CA GLU A 102 -7.94 -0.65 31.66
C GLU A 102 -8.43 -1.99 31.10
N HIS A 103 -7.93 -3.09 31.63
CA HIS A 103 -8.36 -4.42 31.25
C HIS A 103 -8.59 -5.30 32.47
N SER A 104 -9.46 -6.30 32.35
CA SER A 104 -9.68 -7.32 33.36
C SER A 104 -8.48 -8.25 33.47
N ALA A 105 -8.32 -8.92 34.60
CA ALA A 105 -7.22 -9.86 34.85
C ALA A 105 -7.21 -11.05 33.87
N ASP A 106 -8.36 -11.40 33.30
CA ASP A 106 -8.50 -12.47 32.30
C ASP A 106 -8.34 -11.96 30.85
N GLU A 107 -7.98 -10.67 30.65
CA GLU A 107 -7.76 -10.01 29.35
C GLU A 107 -8.92 -10.13 28.35
N LYS A 108 -10.14 -10.30 28.86
CA LYS A 108 -11.35 -10.37 28.04
C LYS A 108 -12.17 -9.09 28.03
N THR A 109 -11.97 -8.20 28.99
CA THR A 109 -12.71 -6.94 29.06
C THR A 109 -11.74 -5.77 29.03
N TYR A 110 -11.99 -4.82 28.14
CA TYR A 110 -11.24 -3.59 27.99
C TYR A 110 -12.17 -2.40 28.12
N VAL A 111 -11.79 -1.41 28.93
CA VAL A 111 -12.54 -0.15 29.10
C VAL A 111 -11.64 1.00 28.67
N PHE A 112 -12.03 1.69 27.60
CA PHE A 112 -11.31 2.83 27.05
C PHE A 112 -11.98 4.14 27.45
N LYS A 113 -11.20 5.11 27.92
CA LYS A 113 -11.64 6.49 28.12
C LYS A 113 -11.18 7.35 26.95
N ILE A 114 -12.11 8.11 26.35
CA ILE A 114 -11.88 8.92 25.16
C ILE A 114 -11.60 10.37 25.56
N ARG A 115 -10.80 11.06 24.75
CA ARG A 115 -10.51 12.49 24.89
C ARG A 115 -11.80 13.32 24.78
N LYS A 116 -11.99 14.22 25.73
CA LYS A 116 -13.06 15.25 25.69
C LYS A 116 -12.64 16.39 24.77
N ASN A 117 -13.62 17.15 24.29
CA ASN A 117 -13.42 18.36 23.47
C ASN A 117 -12.69 18.14 22.14
N VAL A 118 -12.70 16.91 21.61
CA VAL A 118 -12.24 16.63 20.26
C VAL A 118 -13.38 16.88 19.27
N LEU A 119 -13.08 17.49 18.14
CA LEU A 119 -14.07 17.77 17.12
C LEU A 119 -13.97 16.79 15.96
N LEU A 120 -15.12 16.40 15.45
CA LEU A 120 -15.25 15.84 14.11
C LEU A 120 -14.90 16.91 13.07
N ASN A 121 -14.51 16.48 11.87
CA ASN A 121 -14.17 17.40 10.78
C ASN A 121 -15.35 18.30 10.32
N ASN A 122 -16.58 18.02 10.75
CA ASN A 122 -17.77 18.85 10.54
C ASN A 122 -18.09 19.82 11.70
N GLY A 123 -17.19 19.92 12.68
CA GLY A 123 -17.31 20.82 13.84
C GLY A 123 -18.17 20.28 15.00
N LYS A 124 -18.79 19.10 14.88
CA LYS A 124 -19.51 18.49 16.00
C LYS A 124 -18.53 17.85 16.98
N LEU A 125 -18.95 17.69 18.25
CA LEU A 125 -18.16 16.99 19.26
C LEU A 125 -18.07 15.49 18.92
N PHE A 126 -16.86 14.96 19.05
CA PHE A 126 -16.60 13.54 19.01
C PHE A 126 -16.93 12.89 20.34
N THR A 127 -17.71 11.83 20.32
CA THR A 127 -18.09 11.03 21.51
C THR A 127 -17.95 9.54 21.23
N ALA A 128 -18.10 8.73 22.26
CA ALA A 128 -18.11 7.27 22.17
C ALA A 128 -19.17 6.71 21.18
N HIS A 129 -20.27 7.42 21.00
CA HIS A 129 -21.33 7.07 20.05
C HIS A 129 -20.91 7.19 18.58
N ASN A 130 -19.79 7.88 18.30
CA ASN A 130 -19.24 8.00 16.93
C ASN A 130 -18.26 6.86 16.60
N VAL A 131 -17.91 6.03 17.59
CA VAL A 131 -16.98 4.91 17.40
C VAL A 131 -17.76 3.69 16.93
N SER A 132 -17.31 3.08 15.85
CA SER A 132 -17.87 1.84 15.33
C SER A 132 -16.72 0.93 14.87
N PHE A 133 -16.65 -0.27 15.46
CA PHE A 133 -15.79 -1.36 15.02
C PHE A 133 -16.63 -2.60 14.80
N SER A 134 -16.40 -3.29 13.70
CA SER A 134 -17.06 -4.55 13.38
C SER A 134 -16.08 -5.70 13.58
N PHE A 135 -16.09 -6.31 14.76
CA PHE A 135 -15.38 -7.54 15.07
C PHE A 135 -16.39 -8.68 15.24
N SER A 136 -16.06 -9.87 14.74
CA SER A 136 -16.96 -11.03 14.81
C SER A 136 -17.07 -11.63 16.22
N ASP A 137 -16.05 -11.44 17.06
CA ASP A 137 -15.88 -12.07 18.37
C ASP A 137 -15.69 -11.08 19.51
N VAL A 138 -16.00 -9.80 19.27
CA VAL A 138 -15.90 -8.73 20.28
C VAL A 138 -17.23 -7.96 20.35
N LYS A 139 -17.78 -7.85 21.54
CA LYS A 139 -18.95 -6.98 21.81
C LYS A 139 -18.45 -5.61 22.23
N MET A 140 -18.83 -4.57 21.50
CA MET A 140 -18.60 -3.18 21.86
C MET A 140 -19.85 -2.60 22.56
N GLU A 141 -19.67 -1.88 23.66
CA GLU A 141 -20.72 -1.22 24.42
C GLU A 141 -20.28 0.20 24.80
N VAL A 142 -21.13 1.18 24.53
CA VAL A 142 -20.92 2.57 24.97
C VAL A 142 -21.52 2.72 26.35
N LEU A 143 -20.69 3.01 27.36
CA LEU A 143 -21.12 3.17 28.75
C LEU A 143 -21.59 4.60 29.04
N ASP A 144 -20.91 5.58 28.48
CA ASP A 144 -21.25 7.01 28.49
C ASP A 144 -20.61 7.71 27.29
N ASP A 145 -20.78 9.02 27.14
CA ASP A 145 -20.25 9.82 26.03
C ASP A 145 -18.75 9.70 25.82
N TYR A 146 -17.98 9.27 26.83
CA TYR A 146 -16.52 9.23 26.80
C TYR A 146 -15.93 7.90 27.30
N THR A 147 -16.75 6.86 27.41
CA THR A 147 -16.31 5.55 27.90
C THR A 147 -16.86 4.42 27.03
N ILE A 148 -15.98 3.58 26.50
CA ILE A 148 -16.31 2.41 25.69
C ILE A 148 -15.78 1.16 26.35
N ARG A 149 -16.63 0.13 26.44
CA ARG A 149 -16.26 -1.23 26.84
C ARG A 149 -16.21 -2.15 25.64
N PHE A 150 -15.14 -2.94 25.56
CA PHE A 150 -15.02 -4.08 24.64
C PHE A 150 -14.97 -5.36 25.44
N GLN A 151 -15.76 -6.33 25.03
CA GLN A 151 -15.86 -7.63 25.67
C GLN A 151 -15.52 -8.72 24.65
N LEU A 152 -14.42 -9.43 24.88
CA LEU A 152 -13.83 -10.41 23.98
C LEU A 152 -14.29 -11.82 24.39
N THR A 153 -14.49 -12.71 23.42
CA THR A 153 -14.81 -14.11 23.68
C THR A 153 -13.57 -14.90 24.18
N ARG A 154 -12.37 -14.47 23.79
CA ARG A 154 -11.08 -15.08 24.18
C ARG A 154 -10.13 -14.03 24.70
N PRO A 155 -9.19 -14.39 25.60
CA PRO A 155 -8.13 -13.48 26.05
C PRO A 155 -7.29 -12.99 24.87
N LEU A 156 -6.98 -11.70 24.85
CA LEU A 156 -6.12 -11.12 23.81
C LEU A 156 -5.40 -9.88 24.36
N ALA A 157 -4.20 -10.07 24.92
CA ALA A 157 -3.42 -8.99 25.51
C ALA A 157 -3.19 -7.82 24.54
N ILE A 158 -2.94 -8.13 23.29
CA ILE A 158 -2.66 -7.13 22.25
C ILE A 158 -3.93 -6.47 21.65
N PHE A 159 -5.11 -6.65 22.25
CA PHE A 159 -6.36 -6.09 21.72
C PHE A 159 -6.29 -4.58 21.40
N PRO A 160 -5.65 -3.71 22.20
CA PRO A 160 -5.52 -2.29 21.86
C PRO A 160 -4.83 -2.02 20.50
N LEU A 161 -4.03 -2.96 19.98
CA LEU A 161 -3.42 -2.88 18.66
C LEU A 161 -4.45 -2.88 17.52
N TYR A 162 -5.57 -3.56 17.68
CA TYR A 162 -6.64 -3.64 16.68
C TYR A 162 -7.49 -2.35 16.60
N LEU A 163 -7.28 -1.41 17.53
CA LEU A 163 -7.97 -0.12 17.56
C LEU A 163 -7.15 1.02 16.93
N THR A 164 -6.12 0.67 16.15
CA THR A 164 -5.29 1.61 15.37
C THR A 164 -5.91 2.00 14.04
N LYS A 165 -7.03 1.40 13.65
CA LYS A 165 -7.77 1.77 12.46
C LYS A 165 -8.43 3.13 12.65
N PRO A 166 -8.27 4.10 11.69
CA PRO A 166 -8.90 5.41 11.75
C PRO A 166 -10.42 5.32 11.83
N ILE A 167 -11.03 6.15 12.67
CA ILE A 167 -12.47 6.18 12.89
C ILE A 167 -13.13 7.06 11.83
N ILE A 168 -13.98 6.48 11.00
CA ILE A 168 -14.77 7.20 10.01
C ILE A 168 -16.23 7.17 10.39
N VAL A 169 -16.81 8.34 10.60
CA VAL A 169 -18.26 8.51 10.82
C VAL A 169 -18.96 8.67 9.47
N TYR A 170 -19.99 7.87 9.25
CA TYR A 170 -20.74 7.90 8.01
C TYR A 170 -21.27 9.31 7.68
N PRO A 171 -21.22 9.77 6.42
CA PRO A 171 -20.70 9.04 5.26
C PRO A 171 -19.18 9.10 5.07
N TYR A 172 -18.46 10.19 5.47
CA TYR A 172 -17.03 10.40 5.20
C TYR A 172 -16.38 11.33 6.21
N ILE A 173 -16.91 11.43 7.42
CA ILE A 173 -16.48 12.41 8.41
C ILE A 173 -15.38 11.79 9.27
N GLY A 174 -14.22 12.43 9.28
CA GLY A 174 -13.10 12.04 10.13
C GLY A 174 -13.10 12.76 11.48
N VAL A 175 -12.20 12.33 12.34
CA VAL A 175 -11.98 12.85 13.70
C VAL A 175 -10.56 13.38 13.79
N ALA A 176 -10.39 14.66 14.09
CA ALA A 176 -9.08 15.29 14.31
C ALA A 176 -8.04 15.02 13.20
N GLY A 177 -8.48 14.77 11.98
CA GLY A 177 -7.61 14.52 10.83
C GLY A 177 -6.94 15.80 10.32
N LEU A 178 -5.83 15.63 9.61
CA LEU A 178 -5.14 16.73 8.92
C LEU A 178 -5.97 17.27 7.74
N TYR A 179 -6.87 16.44 7.21
CA TYR A 179 -7.74 16.74 6.09
C TYR A 179 -9.21 16.42 6.40
N SER A 180 -10.09 17.15 5.75
CA SER A 180 -11.52 16.84 5.64
C SER A 180 -11.85 16.37 4.24
N VAL A 181 -12.79 15.46 4.11
CA VAL A 181 -13.33 15.05 2.80
C VAL A 181 -14.24 16.17 2.29
N GLU A 182 -13.82 16.82 1.23
CA GLU A 182 -14.58 17.91 0.57
C GLU A 182 -15.59 17.34 -0.43
N LYS A 183 -15.16 16.34 -1.20
CA LYS A 183 -15.97 15.74 -2.26
C LYS A 183 -15.58 14.29 -2.49
N VAL A 184 -16.57 13.44 -2.70
CA VAL A 184 -16.41 12.08 -3.23
C VAL A 184 -17.22 11.96 -4.52
N LYS A 185 -16.58 11.52 -5.60
CA LYS A 185 -17.26 11.22 -6.86
C LYS A 185 -17.41 9.72 -6.99
N VAL A 186 -18.65 9.28 -7.08
CA VAL A 186 -19.03 7.87 -7.17
C VAL A 186 -19.66 7.59 -8.54
N LYS A 187 -19.37 6.43 -9.11
CA LYS A 187 -20.00 5.90 -10.33
C LYS A 187 -20.23 4.41 -10.15
N ASN A 188 -21.48 3.97 -10.28
CA ASN A 188 -21.88 2.57 -10.06
C ASN A 188 -21.36 2.02 -8.72
N ASP A 189 -21.62 2.75 -7.63
CA ASP A 189 -21.18 2.47 -6.25
C ASP A 189 -19.66 2.39 -6.05
N VAL A 190 -18.87 2.64 -7.09
CA VAL A 190 -17.40 2.67 -7.01
C VAL A 190 -16.88 4.11 -6.92
N ILE A 191 -16.00 4.35 -5.96
CA ILE A 191 -15.32 5.64 -5.76
C ILE A 191 -14.36 5.87 -6.93
N GLN A 192 -14.53 7.01 -7.64
CA GLN A 192 -13.68 7.43 -8.74
C GLN A 192 -12.67 8.50 -8.31
N GLU A 193 -13.08 9.39 -7.41
CA GLU A 193 -12.29 10.54 -6.99
C GLU A 193 -12.62 10.92 -5.55
N ILE A 194 -11.61 11.29 -4.78
CA ILE A 194 -11.76 11.87 -3.45
C ILE A 194 -10.97 13.18 -3.42
N VAL A 195 -11.62 14.27 -3.05
CA VAL A 195 -11.00 15.58 -2.84
C VAL A 195 -10.88 15.82 -1.33
N LEU A 196 -9.67 16.05 -0.87
CA LEU A 196 -9.34 16.34 0.51
C LEU A 196 -8.92 17.81 0.67
N SER A 197 -9.67 18.54 1.47
CA SER A 197 -9.32 19.90 1.90
C SER A 197 -8.53 19.87 3.20
N PRO A 198 -7.41 20.61 3.29
CA PRO A 198 -6.61 20.63 4.51
C PRO A 198 -7.29 21.41 5.63
N ASN A 199 -7.21 20.90 6.85
CA ASN A 199 -7.68 21.58 8.06
C ASN A 199 -6.66 22.60 8.59
N ARG A 200 -5.49 22.70 7.96
CA ARG A 200 -4.41 23.66 8.27
C ARG A 200 -4.02 24.48 7.04
N LYS A 201 -3.66 25.74 7.26
CA LYS A 201 -3.34 26.70 6.17
C LYS A 201 -2.01 26.40 5.46
N ASP A 202 -1.08 25.72 6.11
CA ASP A 202 0.26 25.40 5.61
C ASP A 202 0.31 24.10 4.77
N VAL A 203 -0.82 23.44 4.58
CA VAL A 203 -0.92 22.15 3.90
C VAL A 203 -1.68 22.29 2.59
N SER A 204 -1.20 21.64 1.53
CA SER A 204 -1.83 21.66 0.20
C SER A 204 -3.01 20.68 0.11
N PRO A 205 -4.08 21.01 -0.63
CA PRO A 205 -5.17 20.08 -0.88
C PRO A 205 -4.70 18.86 -1.70
N ILE A 206 -5.32 17.71 -1.46
CA ILE A 206 -5.02 16.47 -2.16
C ILE A 206 -6.26 15.99 -2.91
N THR A 207 -6.08 15.54 -4.13
CA THR A 207 -7.10 14.79 -4.87
C THR A 207 -6.58 13.41 -5.19
N TYR A 208 -7.31 12.38 -4.80
CA TYR A 208 -7.05 10.99 -5.22
C TYR A 208 -7.96 10.65 -6.39
N ILE A 209 -7.42 10.06 -7.44
CA ILE A 209 -8.17 9.52 -8.58
C ILE A 209 -7.85 8.03 -8.67
N PHE A 210 -8.90 7.21 -8.67
CA PHE A 210 -8.76 5.76 -8.72
C PHE A 210 -8.90 5.26 -10.16
N PHE A 211 -8.05 4.31 -10.52
CA PHE A 211 -7.97 3.72 -11.85
C PHE A 211 -8.12 2.20 -11.76
N PRO A 212 -8.77 1.57 -12.74
CA PRO A 212 -8.92 0.10 -12.75
C PRO A 212 -7.60 -0.61 -13.09
N SER A 213 -6.63 0.09 -13.70
CA SER A 213 -5.33 -0.49 -14.07
C SER A 213 -4.18 0.51 -14.01
N GLU A 214 -2.95 -0.01 -13.85
CA GLU A 214 -1.72 0.78 -13.92
C GLU A 214 -1.56 1.47 -15.30
N GLY A 215 -1.97 0.81 -16.38
CA GLY A 215 -1.90 1.36 -17.74
C GLY A 215 -2.77 2.60 -17.92
N GLU A 216 -3.99 2.60 -17.38
CA GLU A 216 -4.88 3.78 -17.41
C GLU A 216 -4.33 4.92 -16.54
N MET A 217 -3.80 4.60 -15.37
CA MET A 217 -3.16 5.57 -14.48
C MET A 217 -1.93 6.21 -15.14
N ILE A 218 -1.08 5.43 -15.80
CA ILE A 218 0.07 5.91 -16.58
C ILE A 218 -0.40 6.85 -17.70
N THR A 219 -1.48 6.48 -18.40
CA THR A 219 -2.06 7.31 -19.46
C THR A 219 -2.58 8.65 -18.90
N ALA A 220 -3.21 8.64 -17.73
CA ALA A 220 -3.66 9.85 -17.05
C ALA A 220 -2.49 10.75 -16.64
N TYR A 221 -1.38 10.16 -16.18
CA TYR A 221 -0.16 10.90 -15.87
C TYR A 221 0.44 11.55 -17.14
N LYS A 222 0.57 10.81 -18.24
CA LYS A 222 1.05 11.33 -19.53
C LYS A 222 0.22 12.53 -20.00
N ARG A 223 -1.10 12.48 -19.80
CA ARG A 223 -2.06 13.55 -20.14
C ARG A 223 -2.14 14.69 -19.10
N ALA A 224 -1.29 14.70 -18.09
CA ALA A 224 -1.28 15.68 -17.00
C ALA A 224 -2.59 15.76 -16.17
N LYS A 225 -3.41 14.70 -16.17
CA LYS A 225 -4.61 14.60 -15.31
C LYS A 225 -4.25 14.35 -13.86
N ILE A 226 -3.13 13.68 -13.61
CA ILE A 226 -2.52 13.47 -12.30
C ILE A 226 -1.08 13.94 -12.33
N ASN A 227 -0.54 14.31 -11.17
CA ASN A 227 0.84 14.77 -11.04
C ASN A 227 1.72 13.87 -10.16
N GLU A 228 1.13 12.86 -9.54
CA GLU A 228 1.85 11.83 -8.80
C GLU A 228 1.17 10.48 -8.99
N MET A 229 1.94 9.41 -9.11
CA MET A 229 1.48 8.03 -9.14
C MET A 229 2.55 7.09 -8.61
N SER A 230 2.14 5.91 -8.13
CA SER A 230 3.05 4.80 -7.79
C SER A 230 2.81 3.65 -8.76
N ILE A 231 3.89 3.16 -9.38
CA ILE A 231 3.86 2.07 -10.36
C ILE A 231 4.83 0.96 -9.96
N THR A 232 4.55 -0.25 -10.39
CA THR A 232 5.43 -1.41 -10.19
C THR A 232 6.24 -1.74 -11.44
N ASN A 233 5.80 -1.29 -12.59
CA ASN A 233 6.46 -1.54 -13.87
C ASN A 233 7.80 -0.79 -13.97
N ARG A 234 8.92 -1.54 -13.83
CA ARG A 234 10.29 -1.01 -13.89
C ARG A 234 10.62 -0.34 -15.22
N THR A 235 10.20 -0.94 -16.33
CA THR A 235 10.47 -0.40 -17.68
C THR A 235 9.84 0.98 -17.85
N MET A 236 8.58 1.12 -17.42
CA MET A 236 7.90 2.41 -17.44
C MET A 236 8.52 3.42 -16.48
N ALA A 237 8.93 2.98 -15.29
CA ALA A 237 9.64 3.83 -14.33
C ALA A 237 10.96 4.37 -14.92
N ASN A 238 11.74 3.51 -15.60
CA ASN A 238 12.97 3.92 -16.28
C ASN A 238 12.69 4.90 -17.44
N ALA A 239 11.61 4.68 -18.20
CA ALA A 239 11.21 5.63 -19.24
C ALA A 239 10.89 7.02 -18.65
N PHE A 240 10.22 7.09 -17.49
CA PHE A 240 9.93 8.37 -16.83
C PHE A 240 11.17 9.06 -16.23
N LYS A 241 12.26 8.33 -15.91
CA LYS A 241 13.53 8.96 -15.50
C LYS A 241 14.13 9.85 -16.59
N SER A 242 13.89 9.55 -17.87
CA SER A 242 14.36 10.37 -19.00
C SER A 242 13.52 11.61 -19.24
N TRP A 243 12.35 11.76 -18.59
CA TRP A 243 11.49 12.92 -18.76
C TRP A 243 11.98 14.09 -17.90
N ASN A 244 12.29 15.23 -18.53
CA ASN A 244 12.79 16.43 -17.85
C ASN A 244 11.84 16.97 -16.78
N ASN A 245 10.53 16.75 -16.93
CA ASN A 245 9.47 17.22 -16.04
C ASN A 245 9.02 16.17 -15.01
N SER A 246 9.74 15.07 -14.86
CA SER A 246 9.40 14.00 -13.93
C SER A 246 10.58 13.65 -13.02
N THR A 247 10.27 13.22 -11.80
CA THR A 247 11.20 12.55 -10.88
C THR A 247 10.67 11.17 -10.57
N VAL A 248 11.56 10.20 -10.42
CA VAL A 248 11.22 8.82 -10.08
C VAL A 248 11.98 8.43 -8.82
N ILE A 249 11.25 8.04 -7.79
CA ILE A 249 11.79 7.59 -6.51
C ILE A 249 11.48 6.08 -6.39
N LYS A 250 12.53 5.27 -6.25
CA LYS A 250 12.40 3.84 -5.99
C LYS A 250 12.26 3.60 -4.49
N SER A 251 11.32 2.77 -4.09
CA SER A 251 11.10 2.30 -2.72
C SER A 251 10.77 0.81 -2.69
N VAL A 252 10.79 0.20 -1.52
CA VAL A 252 10.34 -1.18 -1.30
C VAL A 252 8.94 -1.13 -0.69
N SER A 253 8.01 -1.93 -1.21
CA SER A 253 6.67 -2.08 -0.62
C SER A 253 6.67 -3.21 0.39
N TYR A 254 6.90 -2.89 1.67
CA TYR A 254 6.93 -3.89 2.75
C TYR A 254 5.55 -4.37 3.22
N ASP A 255 4.49 -3.85 2.64
CA ASP A 255 3.10 -4.23 2.92
C ASP A 255 2.66 -5.53 2.23
N LYS A 256 3.44 -6.01 1.25
CA LYS A 256 3.13 -7.23 0.50
C LYS A 256 4.39 -7.99 0.09
N LEU A 257 4.38 -9.29 0.31
CA LEU A 257 5.48 -10.20 0.07
C LEU A 257 5.09 -11.25 -0.96
N LEU A 258 5.77 -11.30 -2.11
CA LEU A 258 5.55 -12.38 -3.06
C LEU A 258 6.05 -13.68 -2.49
N SER A 259 5.20 -14.70 -2.48
CA SER A 259 5.48 -16.00 -1.87
C SER A 259 4.94 -17.15 -2.72
N LEU A 260 5.69 -18.23 -2.80
CA LEU A 260 5.25 -19.49 -3.36
C LEU A 260 4.78 -20.40 -2.21
N PHE A 261 3.47 -20.48 -2.00
CA PHE A 261 2.86 -21.29 -0.95
C PHE A 261 2.89 -22.76 -1.31
N TYR A 262 3.16 -23.60 -0.30
CA TYR A 262 3.22 -25.04 -0.40
C TYR A 262 1.92 -25.69 0.08
N ASN A 263 1.29 -26.55 -0.72
CA ASN A 263 0.16 -27.32 -0.25
C ASN A 263 0.64 -28.62 0.45
N ALA A 264 0.81 -28.54 1.77
CA ALA A 264 1.25 -29.66 2.59
C ALA A 264 0.21 -30.82 2.74
N LYS A 265 -0.94 -30.73 2.08
CA LYS A 265 -1.87 -31.86 1.90
C LYS A 265 -1.30 -32.89 0.89
N ASN A 266 -0.48 -32.40 -0.06
CA ASN A 266 0.28 -33.31 -0.93
C ASN A 266 1.40 -33.99 -0.12
N PRO A 267 1.46 -35.32 -0.08
CA PRO A 267 2.44 -36.08 0.73
C PRO A 267 3.90 -35.74 0.40
N LEU A 268 4.24 -35.49 -0.88
CA LEU A 268 5.61 -35.13 -1.27
C LEU A 268 5.95 -33.70 -0.80
N ILE A 269 5.04 -32.76 -0.97
CA ILE A 269 5.25 -31.36 -0.54
C ILE A 269 5.30 -31.24 0.99
N LYS A 270 4.65 -32.13 1.70
CA LYS A 270 4.73 -32.22 3.16
C LYS A 270 6.16 -32.53 3.64
N GLU A 271 6.94 -33.27 2.85
CA GLU A 271 8.32 -33.61 3.19
C GLU A 271 9.23 -32.36 3.13
N LYS A 272 9.99 -32.14 4.22
CA LYS A 272 10.90 -30.99 4.32
C LYS A 272 11.98 -30.98 3.22
N ASP A 273 12.55 -32.17 2.94
CA ASP A 273 13.58 -32.31 1.88
C ASP A 273 13.07 -31.87 0.51
N PHE A 274 11.78 -32.18 0.22
CA PHE A 274 11.15 -31.77 -1.03
C PHE A 274 11.03 -30.23 -1.13
N ARG A 275 10.58 -29.58 -0.04
CA ARG A 275 10.48 -28.11 -0.01
C ARG A 275 11.85 -27.44 -0.09
N ASN A 276 12.86 -28.00 0.56
CA ASN A 276 14.25 -27.52 0.44
C ASN A 276 14.77 -27.66 -1.00
N ALA A 277 14.40 -28.73 -1.71
CA ALA A 277 14.77 -28.90 -3.11
C ALA A 277 14.05 -27.89 -4.01
N VAL A 278 12.77 -27.59 -3.75
CA VAL A 278 12.05 -26.51 -4.44
C VAL A 278 12.76 -25.18 -4.22
N GLU A 279 13.12 -24.82 -2.98
CA GLU A 279 13.87 -23.60 -2.65
C GLU A 279 15.22 -23.55 -3.39
N SER A 280 15.98 -24.65 -3.39
CA SER A 280 17.30 -24.72 -4.02
C SER A 280 17.25 -24.68 -5.55
N ALA A 281 16.12 -25.02 -6.18
CA ALA A 281 15.95 -24.97 -7.62
C ALA A 281 15.82 -23.55 -8.17
N ILE A 282 15.42 -22.58 -7.35
CA ILE A 282 15.02 -21.23 -7.79
C ILE A 282 16.23 -20.35 -8.05
N ASN A 283 16.21 -19.64 -9.18
CA ASN A 283 17.18 -18.61 -9.53
C ASN A 283 16.78 -17.25 -8.92
N TYR A 284 17.24 -16.96 -7.70
CA TYR A 284 16.92 -15.72 -7.00
C TYR A 284 17.42 -14.45 -7.69
N SER A 285 18.46 -14.55 -8.53
CA SER A 285 19.02 -13.37 -9.21
C SER A 285 18.02 -12.72 -10.16
N ALA A 286 17.10 -13.51 -10.74
CA ALA A 286 16.01 -13.00 -11.59
C ALA A 286 15.08 -12.04 -10.84
N PHE A 287 14.91 -12.23 -9.53
CA PHE A 287 13.99 -11.43 -8.71
C PHE A 287 14.66 -10.21 -8.07
N ALA A 288 15.98 -10.18 -7.93
CA ALA A 288 16.73 -9.07 -7.31
C ALA A 288 16.52 -7.71 -8.02
N GLU A 289 16.15 -7.75 -9.29
CA GLU A 289 15.90 -6.53 -10.07
C GLU A 289 14.50 -5.95 -9.87
N ILE A 290 13.52 -6.76 -9.45
CA ILE A 290 12.11 -6.39 -9.29
C ILE A 290 11.67 -6.28 -7.83
N GLY A 291 12.48 -6.78 -6.89
CA GLY A 291 12.18 -6.73 -5.46
C GLY A 291 13.41 -6.89 -4.57
N GLU A 292 13.23 -6.63 -3.28
CA GLU A 292 14.21 -6.92 -2.24
C GLU A 292 14.03 -8.36 -1.77
N LEU A 293 15.03 -9.19 -2.01
CA LEU A 293 15.02 -10.62 -1.62
C LEU A 293 14.96 -10.78 -0.11
N VAL A 294 14.25 -11.80 0.36
CA VAL A 294 14.03 -12.01 1.80
C VAL A 294 14.17 -13.47 2.22
N ASN A 295 14.47 -13.65 3.51
CA ASN A 295 14.56 -14.97 4.15
C ASN A 295 13.47 -15.18 5.22
N SER A 296 12.57 -14.23 5.38
CA SER A 296 11.55 -14.20 6.42
C SER A 296 10.22 -13.67 5.92
N SER A 297 9.14 -14.05 6.58
CA SER A 297 7.82 -13.45 6.38
C SER A 297 7.69 -12.04 7.00
N LEU A 298 8.63 -11.61 7.85
CA LEU A 298 8.66 -10.25 8.40
C LEU A 298 9.66 -9.38 7.64
N PRO A 299 9.32 -8.10 7.35
CA PRO A 299 10.21 -7.18 6.67
C PRO A 299 11.34 -6.67 7.58
N PRO A 300 12.47 -6.22 7.01
CA PRO A 300 13.57 -5.61 7.78
C PRO A 300 13.15 -4.39 8.61
N SER A 301 12.07 -3.72 8.25
CA SER A 301 11.49 -2.59 9.00
C SER A 301 10.71 -3.02 10.25
N SER A 302 10.40 -4.31 10.40
CA SER A 302 9.69 -4.81 11.60
C SER A 302 10.58 -4.77 12.83
N TRP A 303 10.05 -4.30 13.97
CA TRP A 303 10.74 -4.30 15.25
C TRP A 303 11.11 -5.71 15.77
N ALA A 304 10.48 -6.76 15.24
CA ALA A 304 10.74 -8.15 15.56
C ALA A 304 11.50 -8.90 14.45
N TYR A 305 12.04 -8.19 13.44
CA TYR A 305 12.78 -8.84 12.35
C TYR A 305 14.01 -9.60 12.87
N ASN A 306 14.19 -10.81 12.33
CA ASN A 306 15.36 -11.63 12.63
C ASN A 306 16.39 -11.52 11.49
N ALA A 307 17.44 -10.71 11.70
CA ALA A 307 18.51 -10.50 10.72
C ALA A 307 19.50 -11.68 10.60
N HIS A 308 19.40 -12.69 11.48
CA HIS A 308 20.34 -13.82 11.54
C HIS A 308 19.83 -15.08 10.82
N LEU A 309 18.74 -14.99 10.08
CA LEU A 309 18.27 -16.11 9.27
C LEU A 309 19.23 -16.43 8.13
N LYS A 310 19.39 -17.71 7.85
CA LYS A 310 20.21 -18.19 6.76
C LYS A 310 19.70 -17.63 5.43
N LYS A 311 20.62 -17.15 4.60
CA LYS A 311 20.29 -16.73 3.24
C LYS A 311 19.95 -17.94 2.38
N LYS A 312 19.02 -17.73 1.47
CA LYS A 312 18.65 -18.71 0.47
C LYS A 312 19.70 -18.73 -0.63
N GLU A 313 20.05 -19.93 -1.07
CA GLU A 313 21.05 -20.13 -2.11
C GLU A 313 20.48 -21.09 -3.16
N THR A 314 20.80 -20.83 -4.41
CA THR A 314 20.45 -21.71 -5.51
C THR A 314 21.43 -22.88 -5.55
N ASP A 315 20.93 -24.10 -5.49
CA ASP A 315 21.69 -25.35 -5.66
C ASP A 315 20.88 -26.33 -6.53
N VAL A 316 20.97 -26.13 -7.83
CA VAL A 316 20.20 -26.91 -8.82
C VAL A 316 20.58 -28.39 -8.79
N GLU A 317 21.83 -28.74 -8.48
CA GLU A 317 22.25 -30.13 -8.45
C GLU A 317 21.67 -30.86 -7.24
N PHE A 318 21.62 -30.24 -6.07
CA PHE A 318 20.89 -30.76 -4.92
C PHE A 318 19.40 -30.97 -5.23
N ALA A 319 18.76 -29.97 -5.89
CA ALA A 319 17.37 -30.06 -6.29
C ALA A 319 17.11 -31.24 -7.25
N LYS A 320 17.91 -31.37 -8.31
CA LYS A 320 17.82 -32.49 -9.27
C LYS A 320 17.94 -33.86 -8.60
N LYS A 321 18.96 -34.00 -7.74
CA LYS A 321 19.20 -35.25 -7.02
C LYS A 321 18.01 -35.63 -6.11
N THR A 322 17.46 -34.63 -5.43
CA THR A 322 16.34 -34.81 -4.50
C THR A 322 15.05 -35.13 -5.27
N PHE A 323 14.70 -34.39 -6.32
CA PHE A 323 13.52 -34.71 -7.12
C PHE A 323 13.61 -36.06 -7.79
N LYS A 324 14.76 -36.43 -8.36
CA LYS A 324 14.99 -37.80 -8.91
C LYS A 324 14.78 -38.90 -7.89
N ARG A 325 15.11 -38.67 -6.61
CA ARG A 325 14.91 -39.63 -5.53
C ARG A 325 13.47 -39.73 -5.08
N MET A 326 12.76 -38.60 -4.99
CA MET A 326 11.46 -38.49 -4.34
C MET A 326 10.29 -38.61 -5.33
N VAL A 327 10.43 -38.14 -6.54
CA VAL A 327 9.38 -38.18 -7.59
C VAL A 327 9.57 -39.50 -8.35
N THR A 328 8.70 -40.47 -8.10
CA THR A 328 8.74 -41.79 -8.78
C THR A 328 8.00 -41.73 -10.12
N ALA A 329 8.21 -42.74 -10.97
CA ALA A 329 7.53 -42.85 -12.26
C ALA A 329 6.00 -43.00 -12.15
N SER A 330 5.49 -43.44 -10.99
CA SER A 330 4.05 -43.46 -10.67
C SER A 330 3.49 -42.07 -10.32
N ASP A 331 4.34 -41.13 -9.90
CA ASP A 331 4.00 -39.71 -9.63
C ASP A 331 4.12 -38.83 -10.90
N SER A 332 4.01 -39.43 -12.08
CA SER A 332 4.08 -38.75 -13.39
C SER A 332 2.97 -37.75 -13.62
N ALA A 333 2.05 -37.57 -12.68
CA ALA A 333 1.15 -36.46 -12.60
C ALA A 333 1.96 -35.17 -12.36
N LYS A 334 1.76 -34.19 -13.23
CA LYS A 334 2.38 -32.88 -13.10
C LYS A 334 1.82 -32.16 -11.87
N PHE A 335 2.71 -31.47 -11.15
CA PHE A 335 2.31 -30.62 -10.03
C PHE A 335 1.57 -29.38 -10.54
N THR A 336 0.44 -29.07 -9.93
CA THR A 336 -0.36 -27.89 -10.28
C THR A 336 0.22 -26.64 -9.65
N PHE A 337 0.67 -25.70 -10.48
CA PHE A 337 1.19 -24.41 -10.04
C PHE A 337 0.16 -23.33 -10.32
N LEU A 338 -0.59 -22.94 -9.29
CA LEU A 338 -1.62 -21.92 -9.35
C LEU A 338 -1.04 -20.52 -9.24
N THR A 339 -1.48 -19.60 -10.09
CA THR A 339 -1.14 -18.19 -10.01
C THR A 339 -2.27 -17.30 -10.50
N TYR A 340 -2.12 -15.97 -10.33
CA TYR A 340 -2.99 -14.98 -10.94
C TYR A 340 -2.33 -14.44 -12.21
N TYR A 341 -3.14 -13.95 -13.15
CA TYR A 341 -2.65 -13.52 -14.46
C TYR A 341 -1.60 -12.41 -14.38
N GLU A 342 -1.71 -11.51 -13.40
CA GLU A 342 -0.75 -10.44 -13.15
C GLU A 342 0.64 -10.92 -12.70
N TYR A 343 0.80 -12.21 -12.28
CA TYR A 343 2.09 -12.77 -11.83
C TYR A 343 2.64 -13.81 -12.81
N LEU A 344 2.10 -13.88 -14.03
CA LEU A 344 2.44 -14.90 -15.02
C LEU A 344 3.95 -14.94 -15.32
N ASP A 345 4.57 -13.79 -15.59
CA ASP A 345 6.00 -13.74 -15.93
C ASP A 345 6.88 -14.35 -14.81
N MET A 346 6.50 -14.13 -13.55
CA MET A 346 7.20 -14.68 -12.38
C MET A 346 6.91 -16.18 -12.22
N ALA A 347 5.67 -16.60 -12.46
CA ALA A 347 5.29 -18.01 -12.41
C ALA A 347 5.98 -18.81 -13.51
N ASP A 348 6.12 -18.26 -14.71
CA ASP A 348 6.85 -18.88 -15.82
C ASP A 348 8.34 -19.01 -15.51
N SER A 349 8.96 -18.00 -14.90
CA SER A 349 10.35 -18.06 -14.45
C SER A 349 10.55 -19.19 -13.42
N ILE A 350 9.72 -19.21 -12.36
CA ILE A 350 9.80 -20.24 -11.31
C ILE A 350 9.52 -21.63 -11.88
N SER A 351 8.49 -21.78 -12.72
CA SER A 351 8.16 -23.08 -13.32
C SER A 351 9.24 -23.59 -14.27
N SER A 352 9.93 -22.68 -14.96
CA SER A 352 11.10 -23.02 -15.78
C SER A 352 12.25 -23.56 -14.94
N ASP A 353 12.56 -22.90 -13.81
CA ASP A 353 13.59 -23.37 -12.87
C ASP A 353 13.26 -24.74 -12.30
N LEU A 354 12.01 -24.97 -11.87
CA LEU A 354 11.55 -26.25 -11.33
C LEU A 354 11.60 -27.38 -12.38
N ARG A 355 11.15 -27.12 -13.61
CA ARG A 355 11.24 -28.08 -14.73
C ARG A 355 12.70 -28.37 -15.08
N GLY A 356 13.56 -27.35 -15.08
CA GLY A 356 15.00 -27.49 -15.30
C GLY A 356 15.71 -28.34 -14.23
N ALA A 357 15.16 -28.35 -13.02
CA ALA A 357 15.60 -29.21 -11.93
C ALA A 357 14.94 -30.60 -11.93
N GLY A 358 14.03 -30.88 -12.88
CA GLY A 358 13.39 -32.20 -13.04
C GLY A 358 12.04 -32.34 -12.32
N LEU A 359 11.45 -31.25 -11.83
CA LEU A 359 10.10 -31.27 -11.26
C LEU A 359 9.05 -30.84 -12.31
N PRO A 360 8.18 -31.74 -12.78
CA PRO A 360 7.16 -31.40 -13.79
C PRO A 360 6.05 -30.57 -13.14
N VAL A 361 5.93 -29.31 -13.53
CA VAL A 361 4.90 -28.38 -13.04
C VAL A 361 4.08 -27.81 -14.20
N ASP A 362 2.76 -27.69 -14.02
CA ASP A 362 1.84 -27.03 -14.96
C ASP A 362 1.26 -25.79 -14.33
N VAL A 363 1.43 -24.64 -15.00
CA VAL A 363 0.90 -23.36 -14.54
C VAL A 363 -0.60 -23.27 -14.87
N THR A 364 -1.40 -22.98 -13.85
CA THR A 364 -2.85 -22.77 -13.94
C THR A 364 -3.23 -21.41 -13.35
N PHE A 365 -4.39 -20.88 -13.75
CA PHE A 365 -4.82 -19.56 -13.33
C PHE A 365 -5.98 -19.62 -12.35
N ALA A 366 -5.86 -18.90 -11.25
CA ALA A 366 -6.96 -18.60 -10.36
C ALA A 366 -7.81 -17.48 -10.95
N SER A 367 -9.13 -17.62 -10.84
CA SER A 367 -10.03 -16.49 -10.94
C SER A 367 -10.51 -16.09 -9.55
N TYR A 368 -10.94 -14.84 -9.38
CA TYR A 368 -11.48 -14.37 -8.09
C TYR A 368 -12.75 -15.13 -7.64
N SER A 369 -13.40 -15.85 -8.56
CA SER A 369 -14.62 -16.62 -8.30
C SER A 369 -14.37 -18.11 -8.06
N THR A 370 -13.22 -18.66 -8.46
CA THR A 370 -12.90 -20.09 -8.34
C THR A 370 -11.45 -20.27 -7.94
N GLN A 371 -11.22 -21.01 -6.85
CA GLN A 371 -9.88 -21.45 -6.47
C GLN A 371 -9.77 -22.94 -6.84
N PRO A 372 -9.07 -23.29 -7.95
CA PRO A 372 -8.79 -24.67 -8.27
C PRO A 372 -7.85 -25.30 -7.23
N GLU A 373 -7.83 -26.63 -7.18
CA GLU A 373 -6.83 -27.36 -6.40
C GLU A 373 -5.42 -27.01 -6.90
N PHE A 374 -4.46 -26.98 -5.99
CA PHE A 374 -3.08 -26.63 -6.30
C PHE A 374 -2.10 -27.41 -5.42
N ASP A 375 -0.89 -27.59 -5.93
CA ASP A 375 0.29 -28.04 -5.20
C ASP A 375 1.15 -26.88 -4.76
N PHE A 376 1.31 -25.91 -5.65
CA PHE A 376 1.99 -24.63 -5.42
C PHE A 376 1.06 -23.48 -5.75
N MET A 377 1.11 -22.38 -4.97
CA MET A 377 0.38 -21.17 -5.27
C MET A 377 1.30 -19.95 -5.16
N LEU A 378 1.47 -19.20 -6.25
CA LEU A 378 2.20 -17.93 -6.26
C LEU A 378 1.22 -16.78 -6.03
N ALA A 379 1.40 -16.09 -4.92
CA ALA A 379 0.56 -14.94 -4.56
C ALA A 379 1.27 -13.99 -3.60
N TYR A 380 0.77 -12.77 -3.49
CA TYR A 380 1.21 -11.85 -2.45
C TYR A 380 0.58 -12.17 -1.10
N LEU A 381 1.43 -12.26 -0.09
CA LEU A 381 1.02 -12.21 1.32
C LEU A 381 0.96 -10.74 1.76
N THR A 382 -0.17 -10.30 2.29
CA THR A 382 -0.27 -8.97 2.91
C THR A 382 0.43 -8.99 4.26
N ILE A 383 1.37 -8.07 4.47
CA ILE A 383 2.15 -8.01 5.70
C ILE A 383 1.55 -6.97 6.64
N PRO A 384 1.07 -7.38 7.82
CA PRO A 384 0.56 -6.44 8.81
C PRO A 384 1.72 -5.61 9.41
N THR A 385 1.39 -4.40 9.86
CA THR A 385 2.36 -3.51 10.51
C THR A 385 2.93 -4.13 11.80
N ASP A 386 2.09 -4.82 12.58
CA ASP A 386 2.54 -5.64 13.71
C ASP A 386 3.01 -7.02 13.23
N PRO A 387 4.05 -7.61 13.82
CA PRO A 387 4.57 -8.92 13.44
C PRO A 387 3.62 -10.10 13.72
N ASP A 388 2.41 -9.84 14.24
CA ASP A 388 1.41 -10.88 14.49
C ASP A 388 0.89 -11.49 13.18
N GLN A 389 1.36 -12.69 12.87
CA GLN A 389 0.96 -13.47 11.70
C GLN A 389 0.06 -14.66 12.06
N TYR A 390 -0.64 -14.59 13.19
CA TYR A 390 -1.52 -15.66 13.68
C TYR A 390 -2.54 -16.11 12.62
N TYR A 391 -3.18 -15.17 11.93
CA TYR A 391 -4.20 -15.47 10.91
C TYR A 391 -3.65 -16.19 9.67
N TYR A 392 -2.34 -16.15 9.47
CA TYR A 392 -1.70 -16.84 8.34
C TYR A 392 -1.20 -18.25 8.71
N TRP A 393 -0.52 -18.38 9.85
CA TRP A 393 0.27 -19.57 10.13
C TRP A 393 -0.25 -20.45 11.27
N HIS A 394 -1.15 -19.96 12.12
CA HIS A 394 -1.69 -20.79 13.19
C HIS A 394 -2.61 -21.86 12.62
N SER A 395 -2.42 -23.13 13.00
CA SER A 395 -3.07 -24.32 12.42
C SER A 395 -4.60 -24.31 12.49
N THR A 396 -5.21 -23.51 13.39
CA THR A 396 -6.67 -23.36 13.49
C THR A 396 -7.24 -22.37 12.50
N GLN A 397 -6.41 -21.63 11.78
CA GLN A 397 -6.87 -20.59 10.86
C GLN A 397 -7.15 -21.13 9.47
N SER A 398 -8.10 -20.51 8.77
CA SER A 398 -8.56 -20.96 7.45
C SER A 398 -7.46 -21.00 6.41
N PHE A 399 -6.54 -20.03 6.41
CA PHE A 399 -5.44 -19.99 5.45
C PHE A 399 -4.43 -21.11 5.70
N ALA A 400 -4.01 -21.34 6.96
CA ALA A 400 -3.14 -22.49 7.29
C ALA A 400 -3.80 -23.83 6.92
N ASN A 401 -5.11 -23.94 7.13
CA ASN A 401 -5.87 -25.11 6.73
C ASN A 401 -5.96 -25.27 5.20
N LEU A 402 -6.05 -24.18 4.45
CA LEU A 402 -6.06 -24.19 2.98
C LEU A 402 -4.80 -24.84 2.44
N ILE A 403 -3.63 -24.43 2.94
CA ILE A 403 -2.33 -24.95 2.53
C ILE A 403 -1.88 -26.19 3.30
N GLY A 404 -2.68 -26.68 4.24
CA GLY A 404 -2.38 -27.88 5.07
C GLY A 404 -1.22 -27.69 6.06
N TYR A 405 -0.79 -26.44 6.33
CA TYR A 405 0.30 -26.15 7.26
C TYR A 405 -0.10 -26.41 8.72
N LYS A 406 0.70 -27.19 9.43
CA LYS A 406 0.49 -27.50 10.86
C LYS A 406 1.85 -27.64 11.54
N ASN A 407 2.14 -26.69 12.45
CA ASN A 407 3.36 -26.71 13.24
C ASN A 407 3.06 -26.22 14.65
N LEU A 408 3.01 -27.17 15.62
CA LEU A 408 2.65 -26.87 17.01
C LEU A 408 3.58 -25.87 17.69
N LYS A 409 4.85 -25.81 17.28
CA LYS A 409 5.80 -24.84 17.83
C LYS A 409 5.49 -23.43 17.31
N VAL A 410 5.15 -23.29 16.03
CA VAL A 410 4.70 -22.02 15.45
C VAL A 410 3.40 -21.57 16.09
N ASP A 411 2.44 -22.48 16.26
CA ASP A 411 1.17 -22.18 16.92
C ASP A 411 1.41 -21.58 18.31
N LYS A 412 2.22 -22.25 19.14
CA LYS A 412 2.53 -21.80 20.48
C LYS A 412 3.26 -20.44 20.51
N LEU A 413 4.21 -20.22 19.59
CA LEU A 413 4.95 -18.96 19.52
C LEU A 413 4.04 -17.79 19.11
N LEU A 414 3.09 -18.03 18.20
CA LEU A 414 2.07 -17.04 17.82
C LEU A 414 1.11 -16.74 18.99
N GLU A 415 0.71 -17.76 19.75
CA GLU A 415 -0.10 -17.57 20.97
C GLU A 415 0.64 -16.76 22.03
N VAL A 416 1.93 -17.06 22.29
CA VAL A 416 2.77 -16.29 23.21
C VAL A 416 2.88 -14.84 22.76
N GLY A 417 3.11 -14.58 21.47
CA GLY A 417 3.18 -13.22 20.91
C GLY A 417 1.90 -12.39 21.11
N ARG A 418 0.76 -13.05 21.36
CA ARG A 418 -0.55 -12.41 21.58
C ARG A 418 -0.95 -12.30 23.05
N SER A 419 -0.32 -13.10 23.92
CA SER A 419 -0.70 -13.22 25.33
C SER A 419 0.06 -12.27 26.25
N THR A 420 0.89 -11.39 25.75
CA THR A 420 1.69 -10.47 26.54
C THR A 420 1.79 -9.08 25.92
N TYR A 421 1.85 -8.03 26.76
CA TYR A 421 2.15 -6.65 26.35
C TYR A 421 3.65 -6.36 26.28
N LYS A 422 4.47 -7.21 26.90
CA LYS A 422 5.91 -6.96 27.00
C LYS A 422 6.56 -7.17 25.64
N ILE A 423 7.02 -6.09 25.06
CA ILE A 423 7.65 -6.10 23.72
C ILE A 423 8.85 -7.04 23.65
N SER A 424 9.64 -7.19 24.73
CA SER A 424 10.76 -8.13 24.79
C SER A 424 10.31 -9.58 24.61
N GLU A 425 9.27 -10.01 25.33
CA GLU A 425 8.72 -11.36 25.25
C GLU A 425 8.09 -11.62 23.86
N ARG A 426 7.34 -10.64 23.35
CA ARG A 426 6.79 -10.72 21.98
C ARG A 426 7.91 -10.83 20.93
N LYS A 427 8.98 -10.05 21.08
CA LYS A 427 10.12 -10.06 20.16
C LYS A 427 10.81 -11.43 20.14
N GLU A 428 11.07 -12.01 21.31
CA GLU A 428 11.65 -13.35 21.42
C GLU A 428 10.76 -14.40 20.72
N ALA A 429 9.45 -14.37 21.00
CA ALA A 429 8.49 -15.29 20.37
C ALA A 429 8.50 -15.17 18.85
N TYR A 430 8.49 -13.94 18.29
CA TYR A 430 8.51 -13.74 16.85
C TYR A 430 9.87 -14.03 16.19
N ILE A 431 10.99 -13.82 16.89
CA ILE A 431 12.31 -14.25 16.42
C ILE A 431 12.37 -15.77 16.33
N ASP A 432 11.88 -16.49 17.33
CA ASP A 432 11.86 -17.95 17.32
C ASP A 432 10.82 -18.52 16.33
N MET A 433 9.70 -17.83 16.16
CA MET A 433 8.73 -18.14 15.11
C MET A 433 9.38 -18.07 13.72
N GLN A 434 10.10 -17.00 13.41
CA GLN A 434 10.80 -16.85 12.12
C GLN A 434 11.85 -17.95 11.90
N LYS A 435 12.62 -18.35 12.92
CA LYS A 435 13.54 -19.48 12.83
C LYS A 435 12.78 -20.77 12.52
N THR A 436 11.68 -21.04 13.25
CA THR A 436 10.90 -22.27 13.08
C THR A 436 10.25 -22.32 11.69
N VAL A 437 9.71 -21.19 11.21
CA VAL A 437 9.15 -21.05 9.86
C VAL A 437 10.24 -21.17 8.78
N SER A 438 11.46 -20.70 9.03
CA SER A 438 12.59 -20.90 8.12
C SER A 438 13.03 -22.37 8.04
N ASP A 439 12.94 -23.10 9.16
CA ASP A 439 13.29 -24.53 9.21
C ASP A 439 12.21 -25.44 8.61
N ASP A 440 10.94 -25.07 8.71
CA ASP A 440 9.77 -25.79 8.20
C ASP A 440 8.81 -24.82 7.50
N PRO A 441 9.17 -24.36 6.29
CA PRO A 441 8.48 -23.24 5.66
C PRO A 441 7.09 -23.64 5.11
N PRO A 442 6.03 -22.85 5.40
CA PRO A 442 4.71 -22.96 4.75
C PRO A 442 4.72 -22.42 3.32
N ALA A 443 5.71 -21.62 3.01
CA ALA A 443 5.91 -20.98 1.71
C ALA A 443 7.38 -20.62 1.49
N LEU A 444 7.80 -20.56 0.24
CA LEU A 444 9.03 -19.92 -0.17
C LEU A 444 8.78 -18.41 -0.26
N PHE A 445 9.28 -17.63 0.70
CA PHE A 445 9.24 -16.17 0.66
C PHE A 445 10.27 -15.67 -0.35
N LEU A 446 9.83 -14.92 -1.37
CA LEU A 446 10.68 -14.52 -2.50
C LEU A 446 11.23 -13.11 -2.31
N PHE A 447 10.36 -12.10 -2.40
CA PHE A 447 10.79 -10.72 -2.32
C PHE A 447 9.66 -9.76 -1.95
N TYR A 448 10.03 -8.61 -1.39
CA TYR A 448 9.19 -7.42 -1.31
C TYR A 448 9.34 -6.61 -2.61
N PRO A 449 8.25 -6.29 -3.33
CA PRO A 449 8.35 -5.67 -4.64
C PRO A 449 8.87 -4.23 -4.54
N TYR A 450 9.62 -3.82 -5.55
CA TYR A 450 9.94 -2.42 -5.73
C TYR A 450 8.72 -1.66 -6.23
N SER A 451 8.56 -0.45 -5.71
CA SER A 451 7.58 0.53 -6.13
C SER A 451 8.30 1.79 -6.59
N TYR A 452 7.76 2.45 -7.60
CA TYR A 452 8.34 3.63 -8.20
C TYR A 452 7.33 4.77 -8.14
N THR A 453 7.57 5.72 -7.24
CA THR A 453 6.78 6.96 -7.19
C THR A 453 7.26 7.90 -8.28
N VAL A 454 6.40 8.15 -9.26
CA VAL A 454 6.63 9.09 -10.36
C VAL A 454 5.89 10.38 -10.04
N ARG A 455 6.62 11.49 -9.97
CA ARG A 455 6.09 12.81 -9.61
C ARG A 455 6.51 13.85 -10.64
N ARG A 456 5.58 14.74 -11.03
CA ARG A 456 5.93 15.90 -11.85
C ARG A 456 6.82 16.85 -11.08
N LYS A 457 7.88 17.33 -11.72
CA LYS A 457 8.66 18.47 -11.24
C LYS A 457 7.78 19.73 -11.32
N ARG A 458 7.96 20.59 -10.37
CA ARG A 458 7.33 21.92 -10.34
C ARG A 458 8.02 22.86 -11.31
#